data_a5e2b4120b3b204d743ea5c8d56b7100
#
_entry.id   a5e2b4120b3b204d743ea5c8d56b7100
#
_cell.length_a   1.000
_cell.length_b   1.000
_cell.length_c   1.000
_cell.angle_alpha   90.00
_cell.angle_beta   90.00
_cell.angle_gamma   90.00
#
_symmetry.space_group_name_H-M   'P 1'
#
loop_
_entity.id
_entity.type
_entity.pdbx_description
1 polymer ?
#
loop_
_entity_poly.entity_id
_entity_poly.type
_entity_poly.pdbx_seq_one_letter_code
_entity_poly.pdbx_strand_id
1 'polypeptide(L)'
;MCSSDLIKSEITTVNYNPSLAWKVNDKVSLGLGVNYQTIDAEMTNMTPAGLYKLKGDDGAWGWNAGALFTLSPAMRVGVSYRSAVSYTLEGDRSLGATSTSAKADLKMPDTFILSVWQQVSDRWEAMGDLSYTRWNTLDKLNVQYSTAGVARTDTEAFDYDNSWRIAWGAAYKASDAWKIKFGIAYDRTPTSDSTRTARVPDNDRIWFSFGGQWNGGVYGRIDAGYAYLYLRDANIGQTKTFATPAGTIVGVSNLRGTYSDSAHIVGVQYSKGF
;
A
#
# COMPACT_ATOMS: atom_id res chain seq x y z
N MET A 1 -29.32 7.41 13.80
CA MET A 1 -28.92 7.66 12.40
C MET A 1 -27.57 7.00 12.21
N CYS A 2 -27.42 6.12 11.23
CA CYS A 2 -26.14 5.50 10.91
C CYS A 2 -25.15 6.60 10.51
N SER A 3 -24.08 6.75 11.25
CA SER A 3 -23.10 7.81 11.06
C SER A 3 -21.98 7.47 10.08
N SER A 4 -22.12 6.42 9.31
CA SER A 4 -21.18 6.11 8.23
C SER A 4 -21.68 6.81 6.96
N ASP A 5 -21.22 8.04 6.76
CA ASP A 5 -21.56 8.83 5.58
C ASP A 5 -20.81 8.31 4.32
N LEU A 6 -19.93 7.32 4.48
CA LEU A 6 -19.18 6.70 3.41
C LEU A 6 -20.08 5.78 2.57
N ILE A 7 -20.15 6.04 1.27
CA ILE A 7 -20.88 5.20 0.30
C ILE A 7 -19.91 4.40 -0.55
N LYS A 8 -18.90 5.04 -1.12
CA LYS A 8 -17.91 4.40 -2.00
C LYS A 8 -16.53 5.04 -1.82
N SER A 9 -15.50 4.22 -1.85
CA SER A 9 -14.12 4.66 -2.03
C SER A 9 -13.44 3.64 -2.94
N GLU A 10 -13.07 4.06 -4.13
CA GLU A 10 -12.43 3.24 -5.13
C GLU A 10 -11.18 3.95 -5.64
N ILE A 11 -10.05 3.27 -5.64
CA ILE A 11 -8.80 3.76 -6.19
C ILE A 11 -8.23 2.65 -7.07
N THR A 12 -8.03 2.96 -8.33
CA THR A 12 -7.41 2.06 -9.30
C THR A 12 -6.07 2.65 -9.72
N THR A 13 -5.01 1.84 -9.65
CA THR A 13 -3.69 2.23 -10.10
C THR A 13 -3.11 1.23 -11.08
N VAL A 14 -2.45 1.73 -12.13
CA VAL A 14 -1.69 0.90 -13.06
C VAL A 14 -0.26 1.42 -13.12
N ASN A 15 0.71 0.53 -12.96
CA ASN A 15 2.13 0.89 -12.93
C ASN A 15 2.88 0.17 -14.06
N TYR A 16 3.49 0.95 -14.95
CA TYR A 16 4.41 0.47 -15.97
C TYR A 16 5.84 0.72 -15.50
N ASN A 17 6.61 -0.35 -15.28
CA ASN A 17 7.94 -0.25 -14.66
C ASN A 17 9.00 -1.02 -15.47
N PRO A 18 9.47 -0.48 -16.61
CA PRO A 18 10.64 -1.00 -17.28
C PRO A 18 11.87 -0.87 -16.36
N SER A 19 12.64 -1.95 -16.29
CA SER A 19 13.80 -2.02 -15.40
C SER A 19 14.96 -2.72 -16.10
N LEU A 20 16.17 -2.28 -15.76
CA LEU A 20 17.42 -2.88 -16.22
C LEU A 20 18.19 -3.41 -15.01
N ALA A 21 18.77 -4.60 -15.17
CA ALA A 21 19.67 -5.18 -14.18
C ALA A 21 21.02 -5.44 -14.81
N TRP A 22 22.07 -5.08 -14.09
CA TRP A 22 23.43 -5.23 -14.53
C TRP A 22 24.27 -5.94 -13.45
N LYS A 23 24.90 -7.05 -13.83
CA LYS A 23 25.87 -7.75 -13.02
C LYS A 23 27.23 -7.06 -13.18
N VAL A 24 27.61 -6.26 -12.18
CA VAL A 24 28.89 -5.52 -12.17
C VAL A 24 30.06 -6.50 -12.05
N ASN A 25 29.92 -7.47 -11.16
CA ASN A 25 30.86 -8.59 -10.94
C ASN A 25 30.13 -9.75 -10.23
N ASP A 26 30.85 -10.80 -9.82
CA ASP A 26 30.23 -11.96 -9.17
C ASP A 26 29.65 -11.67 -7.79
N LYS A 27 29.99 -10.54 -7.19
CA LYS A 27 29.54 -10.14 -5.84
C LYS A 27 28.48 -9.04 -5.85
N VAL A 28 28.36 -8.26 -6.94
CA VAL A 28 27.51 -7.07 -6.99
C VAL A 28 26.69 -7.05 -8.26
N SER A 29 25.39 -6.94 -8.11
CA SER A 29 24.46 -6.63 -9.19
C SER A 29 23.69 -5.37 -8.84
N LEU A 30 23.45 -4.51 -9.83
CA LEU A 30 22.69 -3.27 -9.69
C LEU A 30 21.43 -3.36 -10.53
N GLY A 31 20.38 -2.69 -10.09
CA GLY A 31 19.13 -2.54 -10.82
C GLY A 31 18.65 -1.10 -10.78
N LEU A 32 18.14 -0.65 -11.91
CA LEU A 32 17.50 0.66 -12.06
C LEU A 32 16.22 0.49 -12.85
N GLY A 33 15.18 1.19 -12.46
CA GLY A 33 13.91 1.22 -13.17
C GLY A 33 13.29 2.61 -13.15
N VAL A 34 12.51 2.88 -14.18
CA VAL A 34 11.67 4.07 -14.26
C VAL A 34 10.24 3.57 -14.31
N ASN A 35 9.35 4.20 -13.57
CA ASN A 35 7.96 3.82 -13.57
C ASN A 35 7.05 5.01 -13.91
N TYR A 36 6.06 4.74 -14.75
CA TYR A 36 4.91 5.60 -14.98
C TYR A 36 3.70 4.95 -14.33
N GLN A 37 3.07 5.65 -13.40
CA GLN A 37 1.92 5.13 -12.67
C GLN A 37 0.73 6.04 -12.87
N THR A 38 -0.41 5.45 -13.30
CA THR A 38 -1.69 6.14 -13.35
C THR A 38 -2.48 5.86 -12.09
N ILE A 39 -3.31 6.80 -11.72
CA ILE A 39 -4.28 6.71 -10.63
C ILE A 39 -5.64 7.22 -11.10
N ASP A 40 -6.70 6.48 -10.80
CA ASP A 40 -8.09 6.90 -10.93
C ASP A 40 -8.74 6.72 -9.56
N ALA A 41 -9.30 7.79 -9.00
CA ALA A 41 -9.88 7.81 -7.67
C ALA A 41 -11.32 8.31 -7.70
N GLU A 42 -12.23 7.58 -7.08
CA GLU A 42 -13.63 7.99 -6.86
C GLU A 42 -13.99 7.82 -5.39
N MET A 43 -14.43 8.89 -4.77
CA MET A 43 -14.87 8.91 -3.37
C MET A 43 -16.27 9.53 -3.28
N THR A 44 -17.15 8.87 -2.56
CA THR A 44 -18.50 9.39 -2.29
C THR A 44 -18.84 9.30 -0.82
N ASN A 45 -19.57 10.27 -0.32
CA ASN A 45 -20.16 10.26 1.00
C ASN A 45 -21.46 11.08 1.04
N MET A 46 -22.33 10.77 2.00
CA MET A 46 -23.52 11.56 2.24
C MET A 46 -23.21 12.71 3.18
N THR A 47 -23.67 13.89 2.83
CA THR A 47 -23.59 15.10 3.67
C THR A 47 -24.98 15.66 3.93
N PRO A 48 -25.18 16.53 4.91
CA PRO A 48 -26.47 17.22 5.09
C PRO A 48 -26.95 17.99 3.86
N ALA A 49 -26.02 18.39 2.97
CA ALA A 49 -26.32 19.10 1.72
C ALA A 49 -26.55 18.14 0.52
N GLY A 50 -26.51 16.82 0.73
CA GLY A 50 -26.70 15.80 -0.28
C GLY A 50 -25.47 14.95 -0.56
N LEU A 51 -25.53 14.17 -1.64
CA LEU A 51 -24.43 13.31 -2.06
C LEU A 51 -23.22 14.15 -2.47
N TYR A 52 -22.12 13.96 -1.78
CA TYR A 52 -20.80 14.46 -2.15
C TYR A 52 -20.08 13.39 -2.96
N LYS A 53 -19.54 13.76 -4.11
CA LYS A 53 -18.73 12.89 -4.97
C LYS A 53 -17.50 13.66 -5.41
N LEU A 54 -16.35 13.03 -5.27
CA LEU A 54 -15.06 13.48 -5.79
C LEU A 54 -14.53 12.41 -6.72
N LYS A 55 -14.22 12.80 -7.95
CA LYS A 55 -13.56 11.95 -8.94
C LYS A 55 -12.38 12.70 -9.52
N GLY A 56 -11.26 12.00 -9.73
CA GLY A 56 -10.09 12.58 -10.39
C GLY A 56 -9.10 11.51 -10.77
N ASP A 57 -8.31 11.81 -11.78
CA ASP A 57 -7.27 10.95 -12.31
C ASP A 57 -6.00 11.73 -12.59
N ASP A 58 -4.87 11.03 -12.66
CA ASP A 58 -3.57 11.56 -13.07
C ASP A 58 -2.61 10.43 -13.42
N GLY A 59 -1.49 10.78 -14.07
CA GLY A 59 -0.38 9.89 -14.35
C GLY A 59 0.95 10.55 -14.04
N ALA A 60 1.77 9.91 -13.22
CA ALA A 60 3.03 10.50 -12.75
C ALA A 60 4.20 9.53 -12.85
N TRP A 61 5.40 10.10 -12.90
CA TRP A 61 6.65 9.37 -13.00
C TRP A 61 7.27 9.13 -11.63
N GLY A 62 7.90 7.97 -11.52
CA GLY A 62 8.76 7.61 -10.40
C GLY A 62 9.98 6.81 -10.90
N TRP A 63 10.81 6.39 -9.97
CA TRP A 63 11.98 5.57 -10.26
C TRP A 63 12.23 4.60 -9.11
N ASN A 64 13.00 3.57 -9.40
CA ASN A 64 13.48 2.64 -8.39
C ASN A 64 14.93 2.25 -8.68
N ALA A 65 15.64 1.94 -7.61
CA ALA A 65 17.01 1.48 -7.68
C ALA A 65 17.22 0.35 -6.66
N GLY A 66 18.10 -0.58 -6.98
CA GLY A 66 18.44 -1.66 -6.09
C GLY A 66 19.85 -2.16 -6.30
N ALA A 67 20.37 -2.81 -5.28
CA ALA A 67 21.63 -3.52 -5.33
C ALA A 67 21.51 -4.88 -4.65
N LEU A 68 22.15 -5.89 -5.22
CA LEU A 68 22.26 -7.22 -4.63
C LEU A 68 23.73 -7.53 -4.42
N PHE A 69 24.09 -7.83 -3.18
CA PHE A 69 25.42 -8.21 -2.75
C PHE A 69 25.46 -9.71 -2.44
N THR A 70 26.28 -10.44 -3.16
CA THR A 70 26.61 -11.85 -2.86
C THR A 70 27.83 -11.87 -1.96
N LEU A 71 27.58 -11.94 -0.65
CA LEU A 71 28.66 -11.92 0.37
C LEU A 71 29.41 -13.25 0.40
N SER A 72 28.70 -14.34 0.14
CA SER A 72 29.23 -15.68 -0.05
C SER A 72 28.29 -16.50 -0.94
N PRO A 73 28.67 -17.70 -1.40
CA PRO A 73 27.75 -18.58 -2.11
C PRO A 73 26.47 -18.90 -1.31
N ALA A 74 26.56 -18.82 0.03
CA ALA A 74 25.46 -19.11 0.96
C ALA A 74 24.75 -17.88 1.49
N MET A 75 25.14 -16.63 1.12
CA MET A 75 24.55 -15.42 1.69
C MET A 75 24.45 -14.31 0.66
N ARG A 76 23.27 -13.73 0.54
CA ARG A 76 22.97 -12.56 -0.29
C ARG A 76 22.21 -11.51 0.51
N VAL A 77 22.58 -10.25 0.29
CA VAL A 77 21.92 -9.08 0.87
C VAL A 77 21.44 -8.19 -0.27
N GLY A 78 20.18 -7.84 -0.25
CA GLY A 78 19.57 -6.93 -1.21
C GLY A 78 19.13 -5.65 -0.54
N VAL A 79 19.31 -4.53 -1.23
CA VAL A 79 18.73 -3.25 -0.87
C VAL A 79 17.92 -2.72 -2.05
N SER A 80 16.76 -2.15 -1.79
CA SER A 80 15.98 -1.50 -2.83
C SER A 80 15.31 -0.24 -2.30
N TYR A 81 15.18 0.73 -3.19
CA TYR A 81 14.48 1.98 -2.94
C TYR A 81 13.52 2.26 -4.09
N ARG A 82 12.29 2.62 -3.77
CA ARG A 82 11.29 3.14 -4.70
C ARG A 82 10.98 4.57 -4.32
N SER A 83 11.07 5.48 -5.27
CA SER A 83 10.78 6.89 -5.05
C SER A 83 9.30 7.13 -4.74
N ALA A 84 9.04 8.22 -4.05
CA ALA A 84 7.70 8.80 -3.99
C ALA A 84 7.19 9.12 -5.40
N VAL A 85 5.85 9.10 -5.57
CA VAL A 85 5.17 9.53 -6.79
C VAL A 85 4.20 10.64 -6.42
N SER A 86 4.32 11.79 -7.09
CA SER A 86 3.47 12.96 -6.83
C SER A 86 2.48 13.12 -7.97
N TYR A 87 1.20 13.12 -7.64
CA TYR A 87 0.09 13.30 -8.55
C TYR A 87 -0.53 14.66 -8.35
N THR A 88 -1.10 15.19 -9.42
CA THR A 88 -2.01 16.31 -9.41
C THR A 88 -3.33 15.84 -10.00
N LEU A 89 -4.16 15.23 -9.16
CA LEU A 89 -5.46 14.72 -9.57
C LEU A 89 -6.33 15.85 -10.11
N GLU A 90 -6.78 15.73 -11.34
CA GLU A 90 -7.73 16.65 -11.96
C GLU A 90 -9.05 15.92 -12.22
N GLY A 91 -10.17 16.59 -11.98
CA GLY A 91 -11.48 15.97 -12.15
C GLY A 91 -12.61 16.82 -11.63
N ASP A 92 -13.65 16.17 -11.11
CA ASP A 92 -14.90 16.80 -10.71
C ASP A 92 -15.23 16.58 -9.24
N ARG A 93 -15.71 17.66 -8.62
CA ARG A 93 -16.36 17.64 -7.32
C ARG A 93 -17.83 17.96 -7.50
N SER A 94 -18.71 17.08 -7.04
CA SER A 94 -20.14 17.35 -7.04
C SER A 94 -20.75 17.30 -5.63
N LEU A 95 -21.75 18.12 -5.40
CA LEU A 95 -22.53 18.16 -4.17
C LEU A 95 -24.02 18.33 -4.54
N GLY A 96 -24.80 17.28 -4.32
CA GLY A 96 -26.17 17.20 -4.82
C GLY A 96 -26.21 17.35 -6.35
N ALA A 97 -26.91 18.35 -6.85
CA ALA A 97 -27.05 18.64 -8.29
C ALA A 97 -25.93 19.56 -8.85
N THR A 98 -25.04 20.08 -8.00
CA THR A 98 -23.99 21.01 -8.42
C THR A 98 -22.69 20.25 -8.66
N SER A 99 -22.08 20.45 -9.84
CA SER A 99 -20.75 19.95 -10.16
C SER A 99 -19.80 21.07 -10.51
N THR A 100 -18.56 20.96 -10.11
CA THR A 100 -17.48 21.90 -10.43
C THR A 100 -16.18 21.13 -10.63
N SER A 101 -15.30 21.63 -11.51
CA SER A 101 -13.97 21.06 -11.64
C SER A 101 -13.18 21.23 -10.34
N ALA A 102 -12.38 20.22 -10.03
CA ALA A 102 -11.57 20.18 -8.82
C ALA A 102 -10.18 19.67 -9.10
N LYS A 103 -9.22 20.06 -8.28
CA LYS A 103 -7.83 19.67 -8.35
C LYS A 103 -7.30 19.33 -6.97
N ALA A 104 -6.49 18.26 -6.88
CA ALA A 104 -5.88 17.87 -5.61
C ALA A 104 -4.48 17.30 -5.81
N ASP A 105 -3.54 17.75 -5.00
CA ASP A 105 -2.19 17.20 -4.97
C ASP A 105 -2.13 16.02 -4.01
N LEU A 106 -1.65 14.86 -4.51
CA LEU A 106 -1.52 13.63 -3.76
C LEU A 106 -0.09 13.09 -3.90
N LYS A 107 0.60 12.90 -2.79
CA LYS A 107 1.95 12.33 -2.80
C LYS A 107 1.96 10.94 -2.17
N MET A 108 2.17 9.91 -3.01
CA MET A 108 2.38 8.54 -2.54
C MET A 108 3.79 8.37 -2.00
N PRO A 109 3.97 7.62 -0.90
CA PRO A 109 5.24 7.51 -0.20
C PRO A 109 6.31 6.78 -0.98
N ASP A 110 7.55 7.06 -0.66
CA ASP A 110 8.70 6.25 -1.01
C ASP A 110 8.88 5.10 -0.01
N THR A 111 9.55 4.05 -0.48
CA THR A 111 9.79 2.84 0.29
C THR A 111 11.24 2.38 0.15
N PHE A 112 11.85 2.03 1.27
CA PHE A 112 13.14 1.39 1.36
C PHE A 112 12.98 -0.04 1.87
N ILE A 113 13.70 -1.01 1.26
CA ILE A 113 13.69 -2.42 1.67
C ILE A 113 15.13 -2.93 1.78
N LEU A 114 15.41 -3.60 2.89
CA LEU A 114 16.62 -4.39 3.11
C LEU A 114 16.21 -5.86 3.22
N SER A 115 16.81 -6.72 2.41
CA SER A 115 16.51 -8.16 2.36
C SER A 115 17.78 -8.97 2.56
N VAL A 116 17.67 -10.06 3.29
CA VAL A 116 18.76 -11.03 3.49
C VAL A 116 18.25 -12.43 3.14
N TRP A 117 19.03 -13.15 2.39
CA TRP A 117 18.85 -14.58 2.15
C TRP A 117 20.11 -15.32 2.56
N GLN A 118 19.94 -16.43 3.29
CA GLN A 118 21.05 -17.26 3.73
C GLN A 118 20.71 -18.73 3.61
N GLN A 119 21.59 -19.49 3.03
CA GLN A 119 21.62 -20.94 3.10
C GLN A 119 22.26 -21.34 4.43
N VAL A 120 21.46 -21.86 5.35
CA VAL A 120 21.89 -22.26 6.70
C VAL A 120 22.51 -23.65 6.69
N SER A 121 22.00 -24.53 5.82
CA SER A 121 22.52 -25.89 5.58
C SER A 121 22.10 -26.35 4.18
N ASP A 122 22.48 -27.59 3.82
CA ASP A 122 22.10 -28.19 2.51
C ASP A 122 20.57 -28.29 2.31
N ARG A 123 19.81 -28.26 3.41
CA ARG A 123 18.36 -28.39 3.38
C ARG A 123 17.61 -27.15 3.84
N TRP A 124 18.26 -26.23 4.53
CA TRP A 124 17.61 -25.06 5.13
C TRP A 124 18.11 -23.76 4.55
N GLU A 125 17.13 -22.93 4.18
CA GLU A 125 17.34 -21.51 3.81
C GLU A 125 16.58 -20.63 4.78
N ALA A 126 17.17 -19.51 5.17
CA ALA A 126 16.53 -18.46 5.97
C ALA A 126 16.46 -17.17 5.18
N MET A 127 15.43 -16.38 5.41
CA MET A 127 15.19 -15.11 4.74
C MET A 127 14.67 -14.09 5.76
N GLY A 128 15.04 -12.84 5.57
CA GLY A 128 14.51 -11.74 6.35
C GLY A 128 14.40 -10.47 5.52
N ASP A 129 13.37 -9.68 5.79
CA ASP A 129 13.13 -8.39 5.16
C ASP A 129 12.80 -7.33 6.21
N LEU A 130 13.37 -6.15 6.02
CA LEU A 130 12.97 -4.93 6.71
C LEU A 130 12.53 -3.92 5.67
N SER A 131 11.29 -3.48 5.74
CA SER A 131 10.72 -2.44 4.88
C SER A 131 10.38 -1.21 5.70
N TYR A 132 10.65 -0.03 5.15
CA TYR A 132 10.29 1.26 5.73
C TYR A 132 9.61 2.12 4.68
N THR A 133 8.40 2.62 4.99
CA THR A 133 7.61 3.44 4.09
C THR A 133 7.29 4.78 4.75
N ARG A 134 7.60 5.88 4.06
CA ARG A 134 7.42 7.25 4.58
C ARG A 134 5.99 7.76 4.34
N TRP A 135 5.02 7.16 5.03
CA TRP A 135 3.62 7.55 4.94
C TRP A 135 3.33 8.96 5.46
N ASN A 136 4.20 9.55 6.28
CA ASN A 136 4.06 10.93 6.74
C ASN A 136 4.12 11.96 5.59
N THR A 137 4.46 11.56 4.37
CA THR A 137 4.33 12.41 3.18
C THR A 137 2.86 12.62 2.77
N LEU A 138 1.96 11.74 3.23
CA LEU A 138 0.51 11.84 3.05
C LEU A 138 -0.11 12.43 4.32
N ASP A 139 0.13 13.71 4.54
CA ASP A 139 -0.37 14.50 5.68
C ASP A 139 -1.83 14.87 5.47
N LYS A 140 -2.14 15.48 4.33
CA LYS A 140 -3.48 15.95 3.98
C LYS A 140 -3.72 15.96 2.48
N LEU A 141 -4.98 15.81 2.10
CA LEU A 141 -5.46 16.02 0.74
C LEU A 141 -6.24 17.34 0.70
N ASN A 142 -5.73 18.30 -0.05
CA ASN A 142 -6.39 19.59 -0.29
C ASN A 142 -7.07 19.56 -1.65
N VAL A 143 -8.39 19.54 -1.65
CA VAL A 143 -9.21 19.56 -2.87
C VAL A 143 -9.56 21.04 -3.16
N GLN A 144 -8.96 21.59 -4.19
CA GLN A 144 -9.18 22.98 -4.64
C GLN A 144 -10.26 23.00 -5.72
N TYR A 145 -11.21 23.90 -5.59
CA TYR A 145 -12.30 24.09 -6.56
C TYR A 145 -12.81 25.52 -6.54
N SER A 146 -13.70 25.88 -7.48
CA SER A 146 -14.34 27.21 -7.49
C SER A 146 -15.84 27.06 -7.47
N THR A 147 -16.51 27.87 -6.64
CA THR A 147 -17.98 27.97 -6.61
C THR A 147 -18.38 29.42 -6.78
N ALA A 148 -19.20 29.70 -7.80
CA ALA A 148 -19.63 31.06 -8.16
C ALA A 148 -18.46 32.05 -8.31
N GLY A 149 -17.33 31.60 -8.89
CA GLY A 149 -16.15 32.42 -9.09
C GLY A 149 -15.26 32.63 -7.83
N VAL A 150 -15.62 32.01 -6.70
CA VAL A 150 -14.83 32.09 -5.46
C VAL A 150 -14.02 30.80 -5.28
N ALA A 151 -12.71 30.92 -5.14
CA ALA A 151 -11.82 29.80 -4.85
C ALA A 151 -12.12 29.21 -3.45
N ARG A 152 -12.15 27.90 -3.36
CA ARG A 152 -12.40 27.14 -2.13
C ARG A 152 -11.47 25.95 -2.04
N THR A 153 -11.27 25.47 -0.81
CA THR A 153 -10.47 24.28 -0.53
C THR A 153 -11.18 23.44 0.52
N ASP A 154 -11.45 22.19 0.19
CA ASP A 154 -11.84 21.16 1.16
C ASP A 154 -10.57 20.39 1.57
N THR A 155 -10.35 20.20 2.86
CA THR A 155 -9.16 19.49 3.37
C THR A 155 -9.59 18.21 4.09
N GLU A 156 -9.02 17.07 3.68
CA GLU A 156 -9.09 15.82 4.41
C GLU A 156 -7.71 15.55 5.03
N ALA A 157 -7.63 15.55 6.36
CA ALA A 157 -6.39 15.25 7.08
C ALA A 157 -6.23 13.72 7.18
N PHE A 158 -5.05 13.23 6.85
CA PHE A 158 -4.65 11.84 7.03
C PHE A 158 -3.74 11.68 8.25
N ASP A 159 -2.81 12.60 8.44
CA ASP A 159 -1.83 12.63 9.55
C ASP A 159 -1.18 11.24 9.76
N TYR A 160 -0.72 10.62 8.67
CA TYR A 160 -0.14 9.28 8.72
C TYR A 160 1.27 9.32 9.29
N ASP A 161 1.56 8.35 10.16
CA ASP A 161 2.90 8.05 10.63
C ASP A 161 3.68 7.22 9.61
N ASN A 162 5.01 7.24 9.70
CA ASN A 162 5.82 6.32 8.93
C ASN A 162 5.60 4.88 9.43
N SER A 163 5.56 3.95 8.50
CA SER A 163 5.37 2.54 8.80
C SER A 163 6.63 1.72 8.53
N TRP A 164 6.73 0.60 9.20
CA TRP A 164 7.78 -0.38 8.95
C TRP A 164 7.20 -1.79 9.03
N ARG A 165 7.82 -2.69 8.30
CA ARG A 165 7.49 -4.11 8.30
C ARG A 165 8.77 -4.91 8.47
N ILE A 166 8.74 -5.86 9.39
CA ILE A 166 9.78 -6.87 9.54
C ILE A 166 9.19 -8.23 9.21
N ALA A 167 9.89 -8.99 8.38
CA ALA A 167 9.48 -10.32 7.98
C ALA A 167 10.64 -11.30 8.15
N TRP A 168 10.30 -12.51 8.52
CA TRP A 168 11.22 -13.62 8.56
C TRP A 168 10.58 -14.84 7.92
N GLY A 169 11.38 -15.61 7.20
CA GLY A 169 10.95 -16.82 6.55
C GLY A 169 12.03 -17.89 6.52
N ALA A 170 11.60 -19.12 6.34
CA ALA A 170 12.50 -20.22 6.10
C ALA A 170 11.94 -21.15 5.02
N ALA A 171 12.85 -21.85 4.34
CA ALA A 171 12.49 -22.88 3.40
C ALA A 171 13.28 -24.16 3.71
N TYR A 172 12.57 -25.29 3.66
CA TYR A 172 13.11 -26.59 3.90
C TYR A 172 13.04 -27.44 2.63
N LYS A 173 14.19 -27.90 2.15
CA LYS A 173 14.30 -28.84 1.03
C LYS A 173 13.96 -30.24 1.54
N ALA A 174 12.72 -30.67 1.39
CA ALA A 174 12.26 -31.98 1.83
C ALA A 174 12.80 -33.09 0.89
N SER A 175 12.91 -32.79 -0.41
CA SER A 175 13.55 -33.64 -1.43
C SER A 175 14.04 -32.78 -2.59
N ASP A 176 14.59 -33.39 -3.65
CA ASP A 176 14.97 -32.65 -4.86
C ASP A 176 13.76 -32.09 -5.61
N ALA A 177 12.60 -32.73 -5.45
CA ALA A 177 11.35 -32.28 -6.05
C ALA A 177 10.56 -31.32 -5.17
N TRP A 178 10.74 -31.33 -3.84
CA TRP A 178 9.87 -30.59 -2.94
C TRP A 178 10.62 -29.66 -1.99
N LYS A 179 10.15 -28.42 -1.92
CA LYS A 179 10.59 -27.41 -0.92
C LYS A 179 9.37 -26.87 -0.20
N ILE A 180 9.39 -26.87 1.12
CA ILE A 180 8.35 -26.33 2.00
C ILE A 180 8.82 -24.96 2.47
N LYS A 181 7.91 -23.98 2.51
CA LYS A 181 8.20 -22.60 2.88
C LYS A 181 7.26 -22.13 3.98
N PHE A 182 7.74 -21.36 4.93
CA PHE A 182 6.94 -20.72 5.95
C PHE A 182 7.53 -19.38 6.34
N GLY A 183 6.69 -18.50 6.85
CA GLY A 183 7.13 -17.18 7.25
C GLY A 183 6.16 -16.51 8.20
N ILE A 184 6.68 -15.53 8.91
CA ILE A 184 5.93 -14.63 9.78
C ILE A 184 6.38 -13.21 9.50
N ALA A 185 5.46 -12.24 9.57
CA ALA A 185 5.81 -10.84 9.51
C ALA A 185 4.94 -10.03 10.48
N TYR A 186 5.52 -8.92 10.94
CA TYR A 186 4.80 -7.85 11.63
C TYR A 186 4.87 -6.60 10.76
N ASP A 187 3.73 -5.96 10.58
CA ASP A 187 3.55 -4.80 9.73
C ASP A 187 2.82 -3.71 10.53
N ARG A 188 3.53 -2.61 10.82
CA ARG A 188 2.99 -1.49 11.58
C ARG A 188 2.11 -0.63 10.68
N THR A 189 0.90 -0.34 11.14
CA THR A 189 0.00 0.58 10.47
C THR A 189 0.53 2.03 10.49
N PRO A 190 0.30 2.83 9.44
CA PRO A 190 0.55 4.27 9.47
C PRO A 190 -0.56 5.06 10.18
N THR A 191 -1.74 4.46 10.45
CA THR A 191 -2.88 5.14 11.04
C THR A 191 -2.87 5.08 12.56
N SER A 192 -3.44 6.09 13.22
CA SER A 192 -3.71 6.10 14.67
C SER A 192 -5.22 6.10 14.93
N ASP A 193 -5.62 5.83 16.17
CA ASP A 193 -7.05 5.80 16.54
C ASP A 193 -7.74 7.15 16.31
N SER A 194 -7.00 8.26 16.40
CA SER A 194 -7.51 9.63 16.16
C SER A 194 -7.62 10.00 14.68
N THR A 195 -6.80 9.39 13.82
CA THR A 195 -6.74 9.72 12.38
C THR A 195 -7.37 8.66 11.50
N ARG A 196 -7.65 7.46 12.05
CA ARG A 196 -8.25 6.35 11.32
C ARG A 196 -9.62 6.73 10.80
N THR A 197 -9.82 6.53 9.49
CA THR A 197 -11.10 6.78 8.82
C THR A 197 -11.85 5.47 8.55
N ALA A 198 -13.17 5.56 8.37
CA ALA A 198 -13.97 4.42 7.92
C ALA A 198 -13.57 3.90 6.52
N ARG A 199 -12.83 4.69 5.74
CA ARG A 199 -12.31 4.30 4.42
C ARG A 199 -11.11 3.38 4.50
N VAL A 200 -10.30 3.56 5.55
CA VAL A 200 -9.08 2.79 5.80
C VAL A 200 -9.05 2.39 7.27
N PRO A 201 -9.84 1.37 7.66
CA PRO A 201 -9.89 0.86 9.03
C PRO A 201 -8.67 -0.03 9.31
N ASP A 202 -7.47 0.47 9.04
CA ASP A 202 -6.20 -0.25 9.15
C ASP A 202 -5.67 -0.24 10.59
N ASN A 203 -4.99 -1.32 10.98
CA ASN A 203 -4.24 -1.44 12.23
C ASN A 203 -3.03 -2.36 12.01
N ASP A 204 -2.20 -2.52 13.03
CA ASP A 204 -1.05 -3.41 13.00
C ASP A 204 -1.46 -4.83 12.59
N ARG A 205 -0.60 -5.47 11.77
CA ARG A 205 -0.88 -6.77 11.18
C ARG A 205 0.21 -7.77 11.48
N ILE A 206 -0.21 -9.00 11.75
CA ILE A 206 0.68 -10.15 11.83
C ILE A 206 0.33 -11.07 10.67
N TRP A 207 1.35 -11.47 9.92
CA TRP A 207 1.23 -12.37 8.79
C TRP A 207 1.74 -13.74 9.18
N PHE A 208 0.97 -14.77 8.87
CA PHE A 208 1.41 -16.15 8.92
C PHE A 208 1.33 -16.72 7.52
N SER A 209 2.45 -17.22 6.99
CA SER A 209 2.49 -17.75 5.64
C SER A 209 3.05 -19.16 5.60
N PHE A 210 2.47 -19.97 4.75
CA PHE A 210 2.90 -21.33 4.47
C PHE A 210 2.81 -21.61 2.97
N GLY A 211 3.74 -22.37 2.42
CA GLY A 211 3.73 -22.70 1.01
C GLY A 211 4.60 -23.89 0.65
N GLY A 212 4.47 -24.29 -0.59
CA GLY A 212 5.24 -25.38 -1.17
C GLY A 212 5.69 -25.05 -2.58
N GLN A 213 6.82 -25.61 -2.96
CA GLN A 213 7.34 -25.57 -4.31
C GLN A 213 7.56 -26.99 -4.77
N TRP A 214 7.00 -27.33 -5.92
CA TRP A 214 7.26 -28.58 -6.61
C TRP A 214 8.09 -28.30 -7.87
N ASN A 215 9.21 -29.04 -7.99
CA ASN A 215 10.06 -29.00 -9.16
C ASN A 215 9.83 -30.27 -9.97
N GLY A 216 9.13 -30.15 -11.09
CA GLY A 216 8.82 -31.25 -12.02
C GLY A 216 9.89 -31.47 -13.09
N GLY A 217 11.10 -30.89 -12.95
CA GLY A 217 12.17 -30.99 -13.95
C GLY A 217 11.74 -30.40 -15.29
N VAL A 218 11.67 -31.22 -16.32
CA VAL A 218 11.27 -30.80 -17.67
C VAL A 218 9.83 -30.28 -17.75
N TYR A 219 9.00 -30.60 -16.78
CA TYR A 219 7.62 -30.09 -16.70
C TYR A 219 7.51 -28.72 -16.05
N GLY A 220 8.62 -28.15 -15.59
CA GLY A 220 8.65 -26.83 -14.95
C GLY A 220 8.49 -26.92 -13.43
N ARG A 221 8.17 -25.78 -12.83
CA ARG A 221 8.07 -25.60 -11.38
C ARG A 221 6.70 -25.00 -11.03
N ILE A 222 6.07 -25.52 -9.99
CA ILE A 222 4.85 -24.98 -9.40
C ILE A 222 5.18 -24.49 -7.99
N ASP A 223 4.84 -23.27 -7.70
CA ASP A 223 4.85 -22.69 -6.36
C ASP A 223 3.41 -22.43 -5.94
N ALA A 224 3.01 -22.87 -4.74
CA ALA A 224 1.72 -22.58 -4.14
C ALA A 224 1.92 -22.06 -2.72
N GLY A 225 1.13 -21.08 -2.33
CA GLY A 225 1.24 -20.45 -1.02
C GLY A 225 -0.08 -19.95 -0.50
N TYR A 226 -0.16 -19.88 0.82
CA TYR A 226 -1.26 -19.32 1.58
C TYR A 226 -0.70 -18.38 2.63
N ALA A 227 -1.35 -17.24 2.82
CA ALA A 227 -1.08 -16.35 3.93
C ALA A 227 -2.37 -15.97 4.66
N TYR A 228 -2.30 -15.98 5.98
CA TYR A 228 -3.32 -15.44 6.87
C TYR A 228 -2.80 -14.15 7.49
N LEU A 229 -3.59 -13.08 7.36
CA LEU A 229 -3.34 -11.79 7.97
C LEU A 229 -4.28 -11.63 9.14
N TYR A 230 -3.71 -11.55 10.32
CA TYR A 230 -4.41 -11.11 11.52
C TYR A 230 -4.21 -9.60 11.68
N LEU A 231 -5.30 -8.84 11.62
CA LEU A 231 -5.31 -7.41 11.93
C LEU A 231 -5.76 -7.23 13.37
N ARG A 232 -5.07 -6.37 14.11
CA ARG A 232 -5.54 -5.96 15.44
C ARG A 232 -6.82 -5.17 15.27
N ASP A 233 -7.72 -5.27 16.26
CA ASP A 233 -8.96 -4.49 16.27
C ASP A 233 -8.66 -3.00 16.12
N ALA A 234 -9.34 -2.36 15.17
CA ALA A 234 -9.13 -0.98 14.80
C ALA A 234 -10.25 -0.11 15.39
N ASN A 235 -9.95 0.63 16.44
CA ASN A 235 -10.89 1.58 17.00
C ASN A 235 -10.99 2.83 16.13
N ILE A 236 -12.20 3.31 15.92
CA ILE A 236 -12.48 4.57 15.23
C ILE A 236 -13.23 5.51 16.18
N GLY A 237 -12.74 6.74 16.25
CA GLY A 237 -13.33 7.77 17.11
C GLY A 237 -13.25 9.14 16.45
N GLN A 238 -13.95 9.30 15.31
CA GLN A 238 -13.93 10.54 14.55
C GLN A 238 -15.10 11.45 14.89
N THR A 239 -14.80 12.75 15.00
CA THR A 239 -15.80 13.83 15.09
C THR A 239 -15.59 14.76 13.89
N LYS A 240 -16.56 14.85 12.99
CA LYS A 240 -16.56 15.80 11.88
C LYS A 240 -17.56 16.91 12.15
N THR A 241 -17.08 18.16 12.06
CA THR A 241 -17.91 19.36 12.20
C THR A 241 -18.15 19.96 10.81
N PHE A 242 -19.40 20.12 10.46
CA PHE A 242 -19.81 20.79 9.23
C PHE A 242 -20.13 22.24 9.55
N ALA A 243 -19.49 23.17 8.85
CA ALA A 243 -19.69 24.58 9.03
C ALA A 243 -20.01 25.27 7.70
N THR A 244 -20.78 26.36 7.75
CA THR A 244 -20.97 27.25 6.61
C THR A 244 -19.67 28.00 6.30
N PRO A 245 -19.52 28.60 5.09
CA PRO A 245 -18.39 29.46 4.78
C PRO A 245 -18.19 30.64 5.75
N ALA A 246 -19.25 31.04 6.44
CA ALA A 246 -19.22 32.10 7.48
C ALA A 246 -18.81 31.56 8.86
N GLY A 247 -18.46 30.26 8.97
CA GLY A 247 -18.01 29.63 10.23
C GLY A 247 -19.16 29.14 11.13
N THR A 248 -20.41 29.25 10.71
CA THR A 248 -21.53 28.74 11.51
C THR A 248 -21.59 27.23 11.42
N ILE A 249 -21.54 26.54 12.57
CA ILE A 249 -21.66 25.08 12.64
C ILE A 249 -23.08 24.69 12.30
N VAL A 250 -23.26 23.87 11.26
CA VAL A 250 -24.55 23.37 10.78
C VAL A 250 -24.78 21.90 11.11
N GLY A 251 -23.75 21.19 11.58
CA GLY A 251 -23.86 19.80 12.01
C GLY A 251 -22.57 19.27 12.59
N VAL A 252 -22.71 18.22 13.41
CA VAL A 252 -21.61 17.45 13.95
C VAL A 252 -21.94 15.97 13.72
N SER A 253 -21.01 15.24 13.14
CA SER A 253 -21.09 13.79 12.98
C SER A 253 -20.05 13.13 13.86
N ASN A 254 -20.47 12.14 14.64
CA ASN A 254 -19.59 11.33 15.48
C ASN A 254 -19.65 9.89 14.98
N LEU A 255 -18.51 9.36 14.54
CA LEU A 255 -18.36 7.96 14.19
C LEU A 255 -17.49 7.29 15.26
N ARG A 256 -18.05 6.32 15.95
CA ARG A 256 -17.36 5.50 16.95
C ARG A 256 -17.67 4.04 16.72
N GLY A 257 -16.65 3.21 16.80
CA GLY A 257 -16.80 1.76 16.63
C GLY A 257 -15.45 1.06 16.62
N THR A 258 -15.51 -0.24 16.43
CA THR A 258 -14.34 -1.10 16.33
C THR A 258 -14.50 -1.96 15.09
N TYR A 259 -13.47 -2.00 14.24
CA TYR A 259 -13.35 -2.93 13.13
C TYR A 259 -12.52 -4.12 13.57
N SER A 260 -12.97 -5.32 13.23
CA SER A 260 -12.25 -6.57 13.43
C SER A 260 -12.10 -7.24 12.07
N ASP A 261 -10.89 -7.24 11.55
CA ASP A 261 -10.60 -7.64 10.19
C ASP A 261 -9.58 -8.78 10.12
N SER A 262 -9.70 -9.60 9.09
CA SER A 262 -8.69 -10.60 8.74
C SER A 262 -8.69 -10.78 7.22
N ALA A 263 -7.57 -11.29 6.67
CA ALA A 263 -7.48 -11.58 5.26
C ALA A 263 -6.83 -12.94 5.00
N HIS A 264 -7.31 -13.62 3.96
CA HIS A 264 -6.79 -14.88 3.47
C HIS A 264 -6.29 -14.68 2.04
N ILE A 265 -5.04 -15.02 1.80
CA ILE A 265 -4.41 -14.87 0.48
C ILE A 265 -3.95 -16.24 0.01
N VAL A 266 -4.36 -16.62 -1.19
CA VAL A 266 -3.90 -17.84 -1.90
C VAL A 266 -3.19 -17.41 -3.17
N GLY A 267 -2.02 -17.97 -3.43
CA GLY A 267 -1.27 -17.72 -4.65
C GLY A 267 -0.76 -19.03 -5.25
N VAL A 268 -0.81 -19.12 -6.57
CA VAL A 268 -0.22 -20.21 -7.34
C VAL A 268 0.56 -19.62 -8.50
N GLN A 269 1.77 -20.13 -8.72
CA GLN A 269 2.64 -19.70 -9.81
C GLN A 269 3.20 -20.93 -10.52
N TYR A 270 3.16 -20.92 -11.84
CA TYR A 270 3.86 -21.88 -12.70
C TYR A 270 5.03 -21.19 -13.40
N SER A 271 6.19 -21.85 -13.43
CA SER A 271 7.39 -21.33 -14.08
C SER A 271 8.05 -22.45 -14.90
N LYS A 272 8.38 -22.13 -16.15
CA LYS A 272 9.13 -23.04 -17.05
C LYS A 272 10.20 -22.24 -17.78
N GLY A 273 11.44 -22.71 -17.74
CA GLY A 273 12.51 -22.21 -18.59
C GLY A 273 12.43 -22.86 -19.97
N PHE A 274 12.80 -22.11 -20.99
CA PHE A 274 12.90 -22.55 -22.39
C PHE A 274 14.36 -22.70 -22.79
#